data_d3dcdb16da42456d69e74a637fc4404a
#
_entry.id   d3dcdb16da42456d69e74a637fc4404a
#
_cell.length_a   1.000
_cell.length_b   1.000
_cell.length_c   1.000
_cell.angle_alpha   90.00
_cell.angle_beta   90.00
_cell.angle_gamma   90.00
#
_symmetry.space_group_name_H-M   'P 1'
#
loop_
_entity.id
_entity.type
_entity.pdbx_description
1 polymer ?
#
loop_
_entity_poly.entity_id
_entity_poly.type
_entity_poly.pdbx_seq_one_letter_code
_entity_poly.pdbx_strand_id
1 'polypeptide(L)' 'YSSTQNQTMVTDEEGTLHWTEKDGQKFLRATDPDGKLIFEGAINTEDERAELPDGLLPRLEKIEKK' A
#
# COMPACT_ATOMS: atom_id res chain seq x y z
N TYR A 1 -7.30 -26.96 0.76
CA TYR A 1 -7.34 -25.75 0.00
C TYR A 1 -6.96 -24.56 0.89
N SER A 2 -6.19 -23.70 0.36
CA SER A 2 -5.77 -22.54 1.12
C SER A 2 -5.65 -21.35 0.18
N SER A 3 -6.02 -20.20 0.67
CA SER A 3 -5.81 -18.95 -0.04
C SER A 3 -4.65 -18.23 0.62
N THR A 4 -3.74 -17.75 -0.19
CA THR A 4 -2.61 -17.00 0.31
C THR A 4 -2.99 -15.53 0.34
N GLN A 5 -2.96 -14.96 1.51
CA GLN A 5 -3.26 -13.55 1.69
C GLN A 5 -2.27 -12.96 2.68
N ASN A 6 -1.54 -11.96 2.24
CA ASN A 6 -0.58 -11.26 3.07
C ASN A 6 -1.03 -9.83 3.26
N GLN A 7 -0.91 -9.36 4.48
CA GLN A 7 -1.28 -8.00 4.81
C GLN A 7 -0.20 -7.36 5.68
N THR A 8 0.08 -6.12 5.40
CA THR A 8 1.02 -5.36 6.20
C THR A 8 0.41 -3.99 6.46
N MET A 9 0.42 -3.58 7.72
CA MET A 9 -0.09 -2.27 8.09
C MET A 9 1.02 -1.51 8.80
N VAL A 10 1.26 -0.29 8.34
CA VAL A 10 2.26 0.60 8.93
C VAL A 10 1.58 1.90 9.30
N THR A 11 1.70 2.30 10.56
CA THR A 11 1.16 3.55 11.04
C THR A 11 2.31 4.41 11.57
N ASP A 12 2.40 5.64 11.11
CA ASP A 12 3.41 6.57 11.59
C ASP A 12 2.85 7.99 11.55
N GLU A 13 3.72 8.98 11.69
CA GLU A 13 3.31 10.36 11.74
C GLU A 13 2.68 10.84 10.44
N GLU A 14 2.97 10.17 9.34
CA GLU A 14 2.43 10.56 8.03
C GLU A 14 1.10 9.87 7.73
N GLY A 15 0.64 8.98 8.60
CA GLY A 15 -0.62 8.30 8.41
C GLY A 15 -0.46 6.79 8.44
N THR A 16 -1.41 6.11 7.83
CA THR A 16 -1.43 4.66 7.81
C THR A 16 -1.33 4.13 6.39
N LEU A 17 -0.50 3.12 6.22
CA LEU A 17 -0.40 2.38 4.96
C LEU A 17 -0.89 0.96 5.20
N HIS A 18 -1.81 0.53 4.38
CA HIS A 18 -2.30 -0.84 4.45
C HIS A 18 -2.01 -1.53 3.12
N TRP A 19 -1.06 -2.44 3.15
CA TRP A 19 -0.63 -3.20 1.98
C TRP A 19 -1.24 -4.58 2.04
N THR A 20 -1.85 -4.99 0.95
CA THR A 20 -2.50 -6.30 0.88
C THR A 20 -2.07 -7.01 -0.38
N GLU A 21 -1.77 -8.30 -0.23
CA GLU A 21 -1.48 -9.16 -1.38
C GLU A 21 -2.41 -10.36 -1.32
N LYS A 22 -3.12 -10.61 -2.42
CA LYS A 22 -4.04 -11.73 -2.50
C LYS A 22 -4.01 -12.28 -3.91
N ASP A 23 -3.78 -13.59 -4.03
CA ASP A 23 -3.77 -14.28 -5.33
C ASP A 23 -2.84 -13.62 -6.35
N GLY A 24 -1.70 -13.14 -5.88
CA GLY A 24 -0.73 -12.51 -6.76
C GLY A 24 -1.03 -11.06 -7.09
N GLN A 25 -2.11 -10.52 -6.57
CA GLN A 25 -2.46 -9.12 -6.79
C GLN A 25 -2.15 -8.30 -5.56
N LYS A 26 -1.64 -7.11 -5.78
CA LYS A 26 -1.23 -6.22 -4.69
C LYS A 26 -2.10 -4.98 -4.69
N PHE A 27 -2.50 -4.58 -3.50
CA PHE A 27 -3.32 -3.40 -3.31
C PHE A 27 -2.71 -2.55 -2.20
N LEU A 28 -2.88 -1.25 -2.33
CA LEU A 28 -2.39 -0.34 -1.31
C LEU A 28 -3.50 0.63 -0.94
N ARG A 29 -3.63 0.86 0.35
CA ARG A 29 -4.55 1.86 0.85
C ARG A 29 -3.78 2.77 1.79
N ALA A 30 -3.76 4.05 1.48
CA ALA A 30 -3.05 5.03 2.28
C ALA A 30 -4.03 6.05 2.84
N THR A 31 -3.91 6.32 4.12
CA THR A 31 -4.71 7.35 4.78
C THR A 31 -3.80 8.29 5.52
N ASP A 32 -4.25 9.54 5.69
CA ASP A 32 -3.47 10.51 6.44
C ASP A 32 -3.74 10.37 7.94
N PRO A 33 -3.00 11.10 8.79
CA PRO A 33 -3.19 10.96 10.24
C PRO A 33 -4.57 11.38 10.72
N ASP A 34 -5.29 12.14 9.91
CA ASP A 34 -6.65 12.56 10.24
C ASP A 34 -7.68 11.53 9.82
N GLY A 35 -7.26 10.50 9.10
CA GLY A 35 -8.17 9.48 8.66
C GLY A 35 -8.70 9.64 7.25
N LYS A 36 -8.21 10.64 6.52
CA LYS A 36 -8.63 10.85 5.14
C LYS A 36 -7.91 9.91 4.20
N LEU A 37 -8.65 9.41 3.23
CA LEU A 37 -8.06 8.54 2.23
C LEU A 37 -7.16 9.34 1.29
N ILE A 38 -5.91 8.93 1.19
CA ILE A 38 -4.95 9.56 0.29
C ILE A 38 -4.91 8.81 -1.03
N PHE A 39 -4.85 7.50 -0.96
CA PHE A 39 -4.77 6.67 -2.14
C PHE A 39 -5.37 5.29 -1.82
N GLU A 40 -6.06 4.74 -2.79
CA GLU A 40 -6.57 3.38 -2.66
C GLU A 40 -6.67 2.76 -4.05
N GLY A 41 -6.06 1.60 -4.21
CA GLY A 41 -6.13 0.92 -5.49
C GLY A 41 -5.05 -0.13 -5.63
N ALA A 42 -5.05 -0.77 -6.81
CA ALA A 42 -4.06 -1.79 -7.11
C ALA A 42 -2.71 -1.16 -7.43
N ILE A 43 -1.65 -1.90 -7.12
CA ILE A 43 -0.29 -1.44 -7.37
C ILE A 43 0.52 -2.55 -8.02
N ASN A 44 -0.08 -3.20 -9.01
CA ASN A 44 0.57 -4.32 -9.69
C ASN A 44 1.49 -3.91 -10.82
N THR A 45 1.26 -2.76 -11.41
CA THR A 45 2.06 -2.28 -12.54
C THR A 45 2.72 -0.95 -12.20
N GLU A 46 3.72 -0.59 -13.01
CA GLU A 46 4.41 0.68 -12.80
C GLU A 46 3.49 1.86 -13.03
N ASP A 47 2.55 1.72 -13.96
CA ASP A 47 1.58 2.79 -14.22
C ASP A 47 0.72 3.03 -13.00
N GLU A 48 0.31 1.96 -12.34
CA GLU A 48 -0.49 2.10 -11.14
C GLU A 48 0.32 2.70 -10.00
N ARG A 49 1.58 2.32 -9.89
CA ARG A 49 2.46 2.89 -8.86
C ARG A 49 2.78 4.34 -9.13
N ALA A 50 2.79 4.74 -10.40
CA ALA A 50 3.07 6.13 -10.75
C ALA A 50 1.97 7.09 -10.31
N GLU A 51 0.79 6.57 -10.03
CA GLU A 51 -0.30 7.40 -9.56
C GLU A 51 -0.20 7.72 -8.07
N LEU A 52 0.75 7.09 -7.38
CA LEU A 52 0.94 7.35 -5.96
C LEU A 52 1.44 8.77 -5.72
N PRO A 53 0.98 9.41 -4.65
CA PRO A 53 1.49 10.74 -4.28
C PRO A 53 2.98 10.71 -4.00
N ASP A 54 3.61 11.87 -4.12
CA ASP A 54 5.02 12.00 -3.78
C ASP A 54 5.24 11.57 -2.33
N GLY A 55 6.31 10.84 -2.12
CA GLY A 55 6.64 10.37 -0.79
C GLY A 55 5.97 9.07 -0.39
N LEU A 56 4.94 8.66 -1.11
CA LEU A 56 4.28 7.40 -0.79
C LEU A 56 5.01 6.21 -1.40
N LEU A 57 5.56 6.40 -2.58
CA LEU A 57 6.27 5.31 -3.26
C LEU A 57 7.46 4.80 -2.45
N PRO A 58 8.32 5.65 -1.88
CA PRO A 58 9.42 5.15 -1.03
C PRO A 58 8.93 4.36 0.17
N ARG A 59 7.81 4.77 0.74
CA ARG A 59 7.24 4.05 1.87
C ARG A 59 6.73 2.68 1.44
N LEU A 60 6.11 2.62 0.28
CA LEU A 60 5.65 1.35 -0.26
C LEU A 60 6.82 0.41 -0.51
N GLU A 61 7.91 0.93 -1.06
CA GLU A 61 9.09 0.11 -1.30
C GLU A 61 9.66 -0.46 -0.02
N LYS A 62 9.61 0.29 1.06
CA LYS A 62 10.07 -0.21 2.34
C LYS A 62 9.22 -1.38 2.83
N ILE A 63 7.94 -1.33 2.59
CA ILE A 63 7.06 -2.42 2.98
C ILE A 63 7.37 -3.67 2.19
N GLU A 64 7.60 -3.53 0.90
CA GLU A 64 7.84 -4.67 0.03
C GLU A 64 9.26 -5.21 0.14
N LYS A 65 10.15 -4.43 0.67
CA LYS A 65 11.58 -4.74 0.66
C LYS A 65 12.06 -5.41 1.93
N LYS A 66 11.36 -6.18 2.53
CA LYS A 66 11.80 -6.84 3.77
C LYS A 66 13.11 -7.58 3.63
#